data_82ae2a89d24d36ef9209a9b05578de27
#
_entry.id   82ae2a89d24d36ef9209a9b05578de27
#
_cell.length_a   1.000
_cell.length_b   1.000
_cell.length_c   1.000
_cell.angle_alpha   90.00
_cell.angle_beta   90.00
_cell.angle_gamma   90.00
#
_symmetry.space_group_name_H-M   'P 1'
#
loop_
_entity.id
_entity.type
_entity.pdbx_description
1 polymer ?
#
loop_
_entity_poly.entity_id
_entity_poly.type
_entity_poly.pdbx_seq_one_letter_code
_entity_poly.pdbx_strand_id
1 'polypeptide(L)'
;QTISPDGFVMIEDYGLLPLNGMTVKEADKYVRRQLGKIYSISGDDPQSDMKLTLGAVRTINVNVMGEVSKPGTYYMSSLSSIYHALYLADGFTDLGSVRNISLIRDGKEISKVDVYDFLIKGNAAEDIILQEGDIVVVPTYDMLVTVDGNVKRPMIYEMVQGETVETVLGF
;
A
#
# COMPACT_ATOMS: atom_id res chain seq x y z
N GLN A 1 1.70 27.15 -0.71
CA GLN A 1 2.97 26.42 -0.91
C GLN A 1 2.69 24.92 -0.99
N THR A 2 3.40 24.20 -1.82
CA THR A 2 3.30 22.75 -1.96
C THR A 2 4.60 22.08 -1.52
N ILE A 3 4.49 20.90 -0.93
CA ILE A 3 5.65 20.09 -0.56
C ILE A 3 6.21 19.44 -1.84
N SER A 4 7.53 19.54 -2.02
CA SER A 4 8.20 18.88 -3.16
C SER A 4 8.17 17.35 -3.04
N PRO A 5 8.37 16.59 -4.13
CA PRO A 5 8.47 15.12 -4.08
C PRO A 5 9.54 14.61 -3.11
N ASP A 6 10.60 15.38 -2.90
CA ASP A 6 11.69 15.07 -1.98
C ASP A 6 11.34 15.36 -0.50
N GLY A 7 10.11 15.82 -0.23
CA GLY A 7 9.60 16.08 1.12
C GLY A 7 10.05 17.42 1.71
N PHE A 8 10.37 18.41 0.89
CA PHE A 8 10.70 19.77 1.35
C PHE A 8 9.59 20.75 1.00
N VAL A 9 9.38 21.74 1.85
CA VAL A 9 8.59 22.94 1.55
C VAL A 9 9.48 24.16 1.54
N MET A 10 9.35 24.99 0.48
CA MET A 10 10.02 26.28 0.41
C MET A 10 9.09 27.33 1.04
N ILE A 11 9.55 28.03 2.05
CA ILE A 11 8.83 29.13 2.67
C ILE A 11 9.61 30.40 2.43
N GLU A 12 8.94 31.44 1.89
CA GLU A 12 9.52 32.78 1.74
C GLU A 12 10.06 33.26 3.09
N ASP A 13 11.19 33.92 3.09
CA ASP A 13 11.91 34.43 4.27
C ASP A 13 12.48 33.38 5.24
N TYR A 14 12.14 32.09 5.10
CA TYR A 14 12.71 31.02 5.94
C TYR A 14 13.66 30.10 5.19
N GLY A 15 13.35 29.78 3.91
CA GLY A 15 14.05 28.80 3.11
C GLY A 15 13.40 27.42 3.10
N LEU A 16 14.20 26.36 2.92
CA LEU A 16 13.74 24.98 2.81
C LEU A 16 13.53 24.34 4.18
N LEU A 17 12.32 23.80 4.40
CA LEU A 17 11.99 23.00 5.58
C LEU A 17 11.80 21.53 5.18
N PRO A 18 12.57 20.60 5.76
CA PRO A 18 12.37 19.17 5.54
C PRO A 18 11.16 18.67 6.33
N LEU A 19 10.25 17.98 5.64
CA LEU A 19 9.05 17.37 6.23
C LEU A 19 8.99 15.85 5.98
N ASN A 20 10.00 15.31 5.32
CA ASN A 20 10.06 13.89 4.96
C ASN A 20 10.01 13.01 6.22
N GLY A 21 9.21 11.94 6.18
CA GLY A 21 9.04 11.00 7.28
C GLY A 21 8.16 11.48 8.43
N MET A 22 7.59 12.69 8.36
CA MET A 22 6.69 13.22 9.38
C MET A 22 5.23 12.94 9.04
N THR A 23 4.43 12.63 10.05
CA THR A 23 2.97 12.66 9.91
C THR A 23 2.48 14.10 9.73
N VAL A 24 1.28 14.30 9.18
CA VAL A 24 0.69 15.65 9.00
C VAL A 24 0.65 16.43 10.32
N LYS A 25 0.35 15.76 11.44
CA LYS A 25 0.34 16.41 12.78
C LYS A 25 1.73 16.82 13.25
N GLU A 26 2.73 16.00 12.99
CA GLU A 26 4.13 16.32 13.33
C GLU A 26 4.65 17.45 12.46
N ALA A 27 4.38 17.38 11.15
CA ALA A 27 4.74 18.43 10.22
C ALA A 27 4.08 19.79 10.58
N ASP A 28 2.78 19.79 10.93
CA ASP A 28 2.09 21.00 11.36
C ASP A 28 2.76 21.61 12.61
N LYS A 29 3.04 20.81 13.64
CA LYS A 29 3.73 21.27 14.85
C LYS A 29 5.15 21.78 14.53
N TYR A 30 5.87 21.07 13.66
CA TYR A 30 7.23 21.44 13.29
C TYR A 30 7.25 22.78 12.55
N VAL A 31 6.40 22.95 11.53
CA VAL A 31 6.33 24.17 10.74
C VAL A 31 5.87 25.35 11.60
N ARG A 32 4.83 25.19 12.44
CA ARG A 32 4.40 26.24 13.39
C ARG A 32 5.53 26.66 14.31
N ARG A 33 6.29 25.73 14.85
CA ARG A 33 7.43 26.03 15.71
C ARG A 33 8.54 26.79 14.98
N GLN A 34 8.82 26.47 13.73
CA GLN A 34 9.85 27.14 12.95
C GLN A 34 9.39 28.55 12.51
N LEU A 35 8.18 28.67 12.03
CA LEU A 35 7.61 29.96 11.61
C LEU A 35 7.31 30.87 12.80
N GLY A 36 6.96 30.33 13.96
CA GLY A 36 6.76 31.13 15.18
C GLY A 36 8.01 31.86 15.68
N LYS A 37 9.19 31.53 15.14
CA LYS A 37 10.43 32.27 15.43
C LYS A 37 10.55 33.57 14.62
N ILE A 38 9.87 33.65 13.48
CA ILE A 38 9.95 34.78 12.54
C ILE A 38 8.64 35.57 12.53
N TYR A 39 7.53 34.84 12.51
CA TYR A 39 6.19 35.41 12.50
C TYR A 39 5.58 35.23 13.91
N SER A 40 4.92 36.27 14.44
CA SER A 40 4.18 36.18 15.70
C SER A 40 2.91 35.33 15.53
N ILE A 41 3.09 34.03 15.33
CA ILE A 41 2.00 33.03 15.13
C ILE A 41 1.48 32.57 16.52
N SER A 42 2.16 32.94 17.63
CA SER A 42 1.82 32.57 19.00
C SER A 42 1.52 33.79 19.80
N GLY A 43 0.27 34.24 19.78
CA GLY A 43 -0.24 35.32 20.61
C GLY A 43 -1.75 35.31 20.64
N ASP A 44 -2.35 35.98 21.62
CA ASP A 44 -3.81 36.13 21.80
C ASP A 44 -4.52 36.90 20.65
N ASP A 45 -3.76 37.38 19.67
CA ASP A 45 -4.28 38.03 18.47
C ASP A 45 -3.59 37.42 17.23
N PRO A 46 -4.16 36.37 16.62
CA PRO A 46 -3.58 35.71 15.49
C PRO A 46 -3.74 36.55 14.22
N GLN A 47 -2.81 37.44 13.94
CA GLN A 47 -2.72 38.12 12.64
C GLN A 47 -2.30 37.17 11.49
N SER A 48 -1.89 35.97 11.82
CA SER A 48 -1.49 34.95 10.83
C SER A 48 -1.96 33.57 11.28
N ASP A 49 -2.83 32.94 10.51
CA ASP A 49 -3.21 31.53 10.68
C ASP A 49 -2.49 30.68 9.63
N MET A 50 -1.97 29.55 10.07
CA MET A 50 -1.36 28.55 9.21
C MET A 50 -2.15 27.25 9.29
N LYS A 51 -2.55 26.74 8.15
CA LYS A 51 -3.18 25.44 8.05
C LYS A 51 -2.37 24.53 7.13
N LEU A 52 -1.85 23.44 7.67
CA LEU A 52 -1.24 22.38 6.89
C LEU A 52 -2.32 21.35 6.54
N THR A 53 -2.57 21.17 5.23
CA THR A 53 -3.53 20.20 4.73
C THR A 53 -2.85 19.27 3.75
N LEU A 54 -3.34 18.03 3.64
CA LEU A 54 -2.96 17.16 2.54
C LEU A 54 -3.46 17.80 1.24
N GLY A 55 -2.53 18.01 0.31
CA GLY A 55 -2.84 18.42 -1.05
C GLY A 55 -3.25 17.23 -1.92
N ALA A 56 -3.08 17.35 -3.23
CA ALA A 56 -3.28 16.24 -4.15
C ALA A 56 -2.25 15.13 -3.88
N VAL A 57 -2.73 13.90 -3.77
CA VAL A 57 -1.87 12.73 -3.66
C VAL A 57 -1.23 12.47 -5.03
N ARG A 58 0.07 12.24 -5.06
CA ARG A 58 0.76 11.96 -6.33
C ARG A 58 0.29 10.64 -6.92
N THR A 59 0.31 10.58 -8.23
CA THR A 59 0.13 9.33 -8.98
C THR A 59 1.47 8.62 -9.09
N ILE A 60 1.44 7.30 -8.92
CA ILE A 60 2.58 6.39 -9.12
C ILE A 60 2.24 5.41 -10.24
N ASN A 61 3.26 4.87 -10.90
CA ASN A 61 3.09 3.73 -11.80
C ASN A 61 3.57 2.44 -11.13
N VAL A 62 2.80 1.39 -11.27
CA VAL A 62 3.07 0.06 -10.72
C VAL A 62 2.83 -0.96 -11.83
N ASN A 63 3.72 -1.95 -11.93
CA ASN A 63 3.57 -3.03 -12.87
C ASN A 63 2.89 -4.23 -12.18
N VAL A 64 1.85 -4.77 -12.80
CA VAL A 64 1.20 -6.00 -12.35
C VAL A 64 1.42 -7.06 -13.41
N MET A 65 2.02 -8.17 -13.03
CA MET A 65 2.50 -9.21 -13.95
C MET A 65 2.12 -10.61 -13.49
N GLY A 66 2.23 -11.57 -14.39
CA GLY A 66 1.96 -12.99 -14.15
C GLY A 66 0.49 -13.33 -14.38
N GLU A 67 -0.04 -14.21 -13.55
CA GLU A 67 -1.37 -14.81 -13.70
C GLU A 67 -2.49 -13.90 -13.17
N VAL A 68 -2.60 -12.72 -13.76
CA VAL A 68 -3.70 -11.77 -13.56
C VAL A 68 -4.50 -11.60 -14.83
N SER A 69 -5.77 -11.24 -14.69
CA SER A 69 -6.68 -11.12 -15.85
C SER A 69 -6.21 -10.06 -16.84
N LYS A 70 -5.63 -8.97 -16.37
CA LYS A 70 -5.11 -7.86 -17.19
C LYS A 70 -3.72 -7.45 -16.73
N PRO A 71 -2.65 -8.14 -17.17
CA PRO A 71 -1.29 -7.73 -16.85
C PRO A 71 -0.94 -6.40 -17.53
N GLY A 72 -0.17 -5.56 -16.85
CA GLY A 72 0.25 -4.26 -17.40
C GLY A 72 0.75 -3.27 -16.36
N THR A 73 1.00 -2.04 -16.82
CA THR A 73 1.37 -0.92 -15.97
C THR A 73 0.14 -0.11 -15.60
N TYR A 74 -0.05 0.14 -14.32
CA TYR A 74 -1.19 0.85 -13.78
C TYR A 74 -0.77 2.15 -13.11
N TYR A 75 -1.52 3.21 -13.39
CA TYR A 75 -1.38 4.49 -12.72
C TYR A 75 -2.37 4.58 -11.56
N MET A 76 -1.86 4.75 -10.37
CA MET A 76 -2.69 4.76 -9.16
C MET A 76 -2.18 5.79 -8.14
N SER A 77 -2.98 6.03 -7.11
CA SER A 77 -2.57 6.90 -6.01
C SER A 77 -1.37 6.32 -5.25
N SER A 78 -0.44 7.16 -4.81
CA SER A 78 0.66 6.75 -3.93
C SER A 78 0.21 6.27 -2.53
N LEU A 79 -1.08 6.26 -2.25
CA LEU A 79 -1.68 5.65 -1.06
C LEU A 79 -2.30 4.27 -1.36
N SER A 80 -2.18 3.79 -2.59
CA SER A 80 -2.70 2.48 -3.00
C SER A 80 -1.84 1.35 -2.47
N SER A 81 -2.47 0.24 -2.17
CA SER A 81 -1.84 -0.99 -1.69
C SER A 81 -1.78 -2.07 -2.77
N ILE A 82 -1.20 -3.22 -2.43
CA ILE A 82 -1.10 -4.38 -3.33
C ILE A 82 -2.50 -4.85 -3.76
N TYR A 83 -3.47 -4.92 -2.85
CA TYR A 83 -4.84 -5.32 -3.20
C TYR A 83 -5.51 -4.34 -4.17
N HIS A 84 -5.21 -3.04 -4.07
CA HIS A 84 -5.69 -2.06 -5.05
C HIS A 84 -5.14 -2.35 -6.46
N ALA A 85 -3.85 -2.69 -6.56
CA ALA A 85 -3.23 -3.04 -7.85
C ALA A 85 -3.85 -4.30 -8.44
N LEU A 86 -4.08 -5.33 -7.63
CA LEU A 86 -4.73 -6.57 -8.05
C LEU A 86 -6.18 -6.32 -8.51
N TYR A 87 -6.91 -5.46 -7.81
CA TYR A 87 -8.26 -5.08 -8.21
C TYR A 87 -8.28 -4.36 -9.57
N LEU A 88 -7.34 -3.45 -9.82
CA LEU A 88 -7.22 -2.76 -11.11
C LEU A 88 -6.83 -3.72 -12.24
N ALA A 89 -6.07 -4.78 -11.93
CA ALA A 89 -5.73 -5.84 -12.87
C ALA A 89 -6.87 -6.84 -13.13
N ASP A 90 -8.08 -6.58 -12.60
CA ASP A 90 -9.28 -7.42 -12.75
C ASP A 90 -9.13 -8.81 -12.10
N GLY A 91 -8.30 -8.89 -11.05
CA GLY A 91 -8.06 -10.12 -10.29
C GLY A 91 -7.17 -11.13 -10.98
N PHE A 92 -7.33 -12.38 -10.59
CA PHE A 92 -6.50 -13.51 -10.98
C PHE A 92 -7.07 -14.27 -12.19
N THR A 93 -6.20 -14.96 -12.93
CA THR A 93 -6.63 -16.02 -13.87
C THR A 93 -6.94 -17.30 -13.09
N ASP A 94 -7.52 -18.29 -13.79
CA ASP A 94 -7.77 -19.62 -13.20
C ASP A 94 -6.48 -20.37 -12.80
N LEU A 95 -5.33 -19.91 -13.28
CA LEU A 95 -4.01 -20.46 -12.96
C LEU A 95 -3.26 -19.66 -11.91
N GLY A 96 -3.77 -18.48 -11.53
CA GLY A 96 -3.10 -17.57 -10.62
C GLY A 96 -3.13 -18.02 -9.17
N SER A 97 -1.99 -17.96 -8.51
CA SER A 97 -1.90 -18.16 -7.08
C SER A 97 -2.53 -16.97 -6.35
N VAL A 98 -3.44 -17.24 -5.43
CA VAL A 98 -4.01 -16.25 -4.50
C VAL A 98 -3.24 -16.19 -3.18
N ARG A 99 -2.21 -17.04 -3.01
CA ARG A 99 -1.49 -17.21 -1.75
C ARG A 99 0.00 -16.93 -1.82
N ASN A 100 0.56 -16.72 -3.02
CA ASN A 100 2.00 -16.53 -3.20
C ASN A 100 2.30 -15.32 -4.08
N ILE A 101 1.66 -14.19 -3.79
CA ILE A 101 1.81 -12.95 -4.53
C ILE A 101 3.03 -12.23 -4.00
N SER A 102 3.98 -11.87 -4.89
CA SER A 102 5.21 -11.18 -4.52
C SER A 102 5.17 -9.70 -4.88
N LEU A 103 5.63 -8.85 -3.96
CA LEU A 103 5.96 -7.45 -4.21
C LEU A 103 7.46 -7.32 -4.41
N ILE A 104 7.87 -6.85 -5.58
CA ILE A 104 9.27 -6.59 -5.92
C ILE A 104 9.49 -5.08 -6.01
N ARG A 105 10.50 -4.59 -5.29
CA ARG A 105 10.96 -3.20 -5.29
C ARG A 105 12.47 -3.18 -5.44
N ASP A 106 12.98 -2.38 -6.36
CA ASP A 106 14.42 -2.28 -6.67
C ASP A 106 15.07 -3.65 -6.94
N GLY A 107 14.35 -4.54 -7.61
CA GLY A 107 14.82 -5.89 -7.93
C GLY A 107 14.87 -6.88 -6.75
N LYS A 108 14.30 -6.52 -5.60
CA LYS A 108 14.23 -7.38 -4.40
C LYS A 108 12.79 -7.69 -4.03
N GLU A 109 12.54 -8.91 -3.62
CA GLU A 109 11.26 -9.28 -3.01
C GLU A 109 11.15 -8.62 -1.63
N ILE A 110 10.16 -7.75 -1.47
CA ILE A 110 9.92 -6.98 -0.24
C ILE A 110 8.89 -7.69 0.65
N SER A 111 7.87 -8.30 0.04
CA SER A 111 6.79 -8.96 0.75
C SER A 111 6.18 -10.06 -0.10
N LYS A 112 5.60 -11.04 0.58
CA LYS A 112 4.66 -11.99 0.00
C LYS A 112 3.30 -11.79 0.62
N VAL A 113 2.25 -11.85 -0.20
CA VAL A 113 0.87 -11.62 0.22
C VAL A 113 0.06 -12.88 0.01
N ASP A 114 -0.65 -13.29 1.05
CA ASP A 114 -1.62 -14.36 1.06
C ASP A 114 -3.04 -13.77 1.17
N VAL A 115 -3.83 -13.90 0.10
CA VAL A 115 -5.21 -13.37 0.06
C VAL A 115 -6.11 -14.11 1.05
N TYR A 116 -5.81 -15.37 1.41
CA TYR A 116 -6.57 -16.10 2.41
C TYR A 116 -6.43 -15.48 3.80
N ASP A 117 -5.23 -15.00 4.15
CA ASP A 117 -5.01 -14.29 5.41
C ASP A 117 -5.86 -13.02 5.49
N PHE A 118 -5.98 -12.32 4.38
CA PHE A 118 -6.84 -11.13 4.30
C PHE A 118 -8.33 -11.49 4.34
N LEU A 119 -8.80 -12.39 3.45
CA LEU A 119 -10.22 -12.67 3.28
C LEU A 119 -10.82 -13.52 4.41
N ILE A 120 -10.05 -14.47 4.94
CA ILE A 120 -10.55 -15.45 5.92
C ILE A 120 -10.23 -15.01 7.33
N LYS A 121 -9.01 -14.48 7.57
CA LYS A 121 -8.55 -14.08 8.91
C LYS A 121 -8.68 -12.58 9.18
N GLY A 122 -8.98 -11.76 8.16
CA GLY A 122 -9.03 -10.29 8.28
C GLY A 122 -7.67 -9.66 8.54
N ASN A 123 -6.57 -10.36 8.22
CA ASN A 123 -5.23 -9.87 8.43
C ASN A 123 -4.74 -9.10 7.19
N ALA A 124 -4.56 -7.79 7.32
CA ALA A 124 -4.04 -6.92 6.28
C ALA A 124 -2.58 -6.48 6.51
N ALA A 125 -1.85 -7.16 7.40
CA ALA A 125 -0.49 -6.74 7.77
C ALA A 125 0.49 -6.76 6.58
N GLU A 126 0.24 -7.62 5.59
CA GLU A 126 1.06 -7.77 4.39
C GLU A 126 0.59 -6.88 3.23
N ASP A 127 -0.52 -6.14 3.39
CA ASP A 127 -1.03 -5.21 2.39
C ASP A 127 -0.22 -3.90 2.41
N ILE A 128 0.95 -3.97 1.81
CA ILE A 128 1.92 -2.87 1.80
C ILE A 128 1.48 -1.78 0.82
N ILE A 129 1.69 -0.52 1.22
CA ILE A 129 1.52 0.64 0.33
C ILE A 129 2.60 0.63 -0.76
N LEU A 130 2.14 0.76 -1.99
CA LEU A 130 2.97 0.71 -3.18
C LEU A 130 3.77 1.99 -3.39
N GLN A 131 4.90 1.85 -4.08
CA GLN A 131 5.77 2.95 -4.49
C GLN A 131 5.95 2.97 -6.00
N GLU A 132 6.48 4.08 -6.49
CA GLU A 132 6.82 4.27 -7.90
C GLU A 132 7.77 3.16 -8.38
N GLY A 133 7.40 2.47 -9.46
CA GLY A 133 8.21 1.43 -10.07
C GLY A 133 8.08 0.04 -9.42
N ASP A 134 7.22 -0.13 -8.41
CA ASP A 134 6.94 -1.45 -7.82
C ASP A 134 6.40 -2.43 -8.87
N ILE A 135 6.71 -3.70 -8.65
CA ILE A 135 6.21 -4.80 -9.47
C ILE A 135 5.47 -5.80 -8.57
N VAL A 136 4.19 -6.00 -8.85
CA VAL A 136 3.37 -7.04 -8.23
C VAL A 136 3.35 -8.24 -9.17
N VAL A 137 3.81 -9.39 -8.69
CA VAL A 137 3.90 -10.63 -9.48
C VAL A 137 2.97 -11.68 -8.88
N VAL A 138 2.07 -12.19 -9.72
CA VAL A 138 1.19 -13.31 -9.39
C VAL A 138 1.72 -14.55 -10.10
N PRO A 139 2.31 -15.53 -9.41
CA PRO A 139 2.74 -16.79 -10.01
C PRO A 139 1.54 -17.72 -10.25
N THR A 140 1.79 -18.87 -10.87
CA THR A 140 0.83 -19.99 -10.89
C THR A 140 0.71 -20.61 -9.50
N TYR A 141 -0.45 -21.19 -9.19
CA TYR A 141 -0.62 -21.97 -7.96
C TYR A 141 0.21 -23.28 -8.01
N ASP A 142 0.60 -23.79 -6.84
CA ASP A 142 1.33 -25.05 -6.74
C ASP A 142 0.36 -26.24 -6.68
N MET A 143 -0.65 -26.17 -5.81
CA MET A 143 -1.55 -27.29 -5.54
C MET A 143 -2.96 -26.81 -5.25
N LEU A 144 -3.94 -27.49 -5.84
CA LEU A 144 -5.36 -27.29 -5.54
C LEU A 144 -5.94 -28.54 -4.86
N VAL A 145 -6.79 -28.31 -3.88
CA VAL A 145 -7.53 -29.38 -3.17
C VAL A 145 -9.02 -29.07 -3.19
N THR A 146 -9.79 -30.01 -3.68
CA THR A 146 -11.26 -29.90 -3.63
C THR A 146 -11.76 -30.39 -2.26
N VAL A 147 -12.48 -29.53 -1.58
CA VAL A 147 -13.19 -29.88 -0.34
C VAL A 147 -14.68 -29.90 -0.64
N ASP A 148 -15.33 -31.03 -0.41
CA ASP A 148 -16.74 -31.27 -0.72
C ASP A 148 -17.43 -32.03 0.44
N GLY A 149 -18.76 -32.14 0.37
CA GLY A 149 -19.56 -32.85 1.35
C GLY A 149 -20.10 -31.93 2.46
N ASN A 150 -20.24 -32.49 3.66
CA ASN A 150 -20.86 -31.79 4.80
C ASN A 150 -19.85 -30.88 5.53
N VAL A 151 -19.31 -29.91 4.82
CA VAL A 151 -18.37 -28.88 5.32
C VAL A 151 -19.02 -27.51 5.24
N LYS A 152 -18.52 -26.54 6.03
CA LYS A 152 -19.07 -25.17 6.03
C LYS A 152 -18.86 -24.42 4.72
N ARG A 153 -17.73 -24.67 4.05
CA ARG A 153 -17.33 -23.98 2.82
C ARG A 153 -16.82 -24.98 1.80
N PRO A 154 -17.70 -25.68 1.06
CA PRO A 154 -17.28 -26.58 -0.01
C PRO A 154 -16.77 -25.74 -1.18
N MET A 155 -15.48 -25.86 -1.51
CA MET A 155 -14.83 -25.17 -2.63
C MET A 155 -13.46 -25.79 -2.95
N ILE A 156 -12.83 -25.28 -3.98
CA ILE A 156 -11.45 -25.61 -4.32
C ILE A 156 -10.54 -24.62 -3.58
N TYR A 157 -9.62 -25.17 -2.79
CA TYR A 157 -8.64 -24.41 -2.03
C TYR A 157 -7.26 -24.53 -2.65
N GLU A 158 -6.53 -23.44 -2.69
CA GLU A 158 -5.10 -23.47 -2.92
C GLU A 158 -4.37 -23.84 -1.64
N MET A 159 -3.46 -24.81 -1.75
CA MET A 159 -2.57 -25.19 -0.65
C MET A 159 -1.14 -24.79 -0.97
N VAL A 160 -0.40 -24.38 0.04
CA VAL A 160 1.03 -24.13 -0.04
C VAL A 160 1.81 -25.29 0.59
N GLN A 161 3.07 -25.44 0.20
CA GLN A 161 3.92 -26.54 0.65
C GLN A 161 4.01 -26.58 2.19
N GLY A 162 3.77 -27.74 2.76
CA GLY A 162 3.84 -27.98 4.21
C GLY A 162 2.50 -27.87 4.93
N GLU A 163 1.42 -27.45 4.27
CA GLU A 163 0.08 -27.45 4.84
C GLU A 163 -0.54 -28.85 4.87
N THR A 164 -1.46 -29.03 5.78
CA THR A 164 -2.20 -30.29 5.98
C THR A 164 -3.68 -30.12 5.68
N VAL A 165 -4.39 -31.22 5.57
CA VAL A 165 -5.86 -31.20 5.44
C VAL A 165 -6.53 -30.47 6.60
N GLU A 166 -5.96 -30.54 7.81
CA GLU A 166 -6.46 -29.82 8.99
C GLU A 166 -6.36 -28.31 8.79
N THR A 167 -5.30 -27.81 8.15
CA THR A 167 -5.16 -26.39 7.79
C THR A 167 -6.28 -25.95 6.87
N VAL A 168 -6.57 -26.72 5.81
CA VAL A 168 -7.63 -26.39 4.85
C VAL A 168 -9.01 -26.40 5.48
N LEU A 169 -9.28 -27.35 6.40
CA LEU A 169 -10.54 -27.40 7.12
C LEU A 169 -10.71 -26.26 8.14
N GLY A 170 -9.63 -25.56 8.46
CA GLY A 170 -9.62 -24.37 9.32
C GLY A 170 -9.98 -23.07 8.60
N PHE A 171 -10.00 -23.08 7.26
CA PHE A 171 -10.43 -21.96 6.43
C PHE A 171 -11.96 -21.88 6.34
#